data_3105a5a8cbf38514b30ea4c78af4e7bd
#
_entry.id   3105a5a8cbf38514b30ea4c78af4e7bd
#
_cell.length_a   1.000
_cell.length_b   1.000
_cell.length_c   1.000
_cell.angle_alpha   90.00
_cell.angle_beta   90.00
_cell.angle_gamma   90.00
#
_symmetry.space_group_name_H-M   'P 1'
#
loop_
_entity.id
_entity.type
_entity.pdbx_description
1 polymer ?
#
loop_
_entity_poly.entity_id
_entity_poly.type
_entity_poly.pdbx_seq_one_letter_code
_entity_poly.pdbx_strand_id
1 'polypeptide(L)'
;MAKILGIIGGGQLGLMLTEAAKKMPEHISEVIVLDPTQNCPASKAGAKEITADFKDEIAISELAEKCDIITYEIESGNSEVLKKLESKCTINPSPDTLKIIQDKLEQKKFLTKNNIQVAEFAEVNKLDE
;
A
#
# COMPACT_ATOMS: atom_id res chain seq x y z
N MET A 1 13.88 -17.03 8.63
CA MET A 1 13.88 -15.91 9.58
C MET A 1 12.60 -15.11 9.41
N ALA A 2 12.03 -14.65 10.51
CA ALA A 2 10.87 -13.77 10.48
C ALA A 2 11.20 -12.44 9.80
N LYS A 3 10.26 -11.87 9.08
CA LYS A 3 10.40 -10.69 8.23
C LYS A 3 9.93 -9.43 8.93
N ILE A 4 10.43 -8.28 8.51
CA ILE A 4 9.89 -6.97 8.88
C ILE A 4 8.88 -6.55 7.81
N LEU A 5 7.64 -6.26 8.24
CA LEU A 5 6.55 -5.84 7.37
C LEU A 5 6.37 -4.32 7.41
N GLY A 6 6.50 -3.68 6.27
CA GLY A 6 6.11 -2.29 6.05
C GLY A 6 4.67 -2.17 5.60
N ILE A 7 3.91 -1.23 6.14
CA ILE A 7 2.53 -0.95 5.74
C ILE A 7 2.42 0.53 5.37
N ILE A 8 1.97 0.83 4.16
CA ILE A 8 1.61 2.19 3.77
C ILE A 8 0.11 2.37 4.00
N GLY A 9 -0.22 3.19 4.99
CA GLY A 9 -1.57 3.39 5.53
C GLY A 9 -1.72 2.78 6.92
N GLY A 10 -1.91 3.65 7.92
CA GLY A 10 -2.00 3.29 9.33
C GLY A 10 -3.40 3.41 9.92
N GLY A 11 -4.43 3.55 9.08
CA GLY A 11 -5.82 3.65 9.48
C GLY A 11 -6.39 2.33 10.02
N GLN A 12 -7.69 2.14 9.87
CA GLN A 12 -8.39 0.95 10.39
C GLN A 12 -7.88 -0.35 9.77
N LEU A 13 -7.62 -0.37 8.45
CA LEU A 13 -7.09 -1.56 7.80
C LEU A 13 -5.63 -1.81 8.17
N GLY A 14 -4.82 -0.76 8.29
CA GLY A 14 -3.43 -0.85 8.79
C GLY A 14 -3.36 -1.41 10.20
N LEU A 15 -4.31 -1.03 11.09
CA LEU A 15 -4.47 -1.61 12.41
C LEU A 15 -4.76 -3.11 12.32
N MET A 16 -5.73 -3.51 11.50
CA MET A 16 -6.11 -4.92 11.34
C MET A 16 -4.96 -5.76 10.78
N LEU A 17 -4.20 -5.23 9.82
CA LEU A 17 -3.00 -5.88 9.29
C LEU A 17 -1.92 -6.03 10.36
N THR A 18 -1.71 -5.00 11.19
CA THR A 18 -0.77 -5.03 12.32
C THR A 18 -1.16 -6.12 13.33
N GLU A 19 -2.44 -6.18 13.70
CA GLU A 19 -2.94 -7.22 14.63
C GLU A 19 -2.81 -8.62 14.04
N ALA A 20 -3.04 -8.78 12.73
CA ALA A 20 -2.86 -10.06 12.05
C ALA A 20 -1.38 -10.48 12.01
N ALA A 21 -0.48 -9.56 11.69
CA ALA A 21 0.96 -9.81 11.70
C ALA A 21 1.47 -10.26 13.09
N LYS A 22 0.99 -9.64 14.16
CA LYS A 22 1.33 -10.02 15.54
C LYS A 22 0.89 -11.43 15.95
N LYS A 23 -0.06 -12.01 15.23
CA LYS A 23 -0.48 -13.42 15.45
C LYS A 23 0.40 -14.43 14.71
N MET A 24 1.36 -13.97 13.93
CA MET A 24 2.27 -14.81 13.13
C MET A 24 3.75 -14.46 13.43
N PRO A 25 4.19 -14.52 14.70
CA PRO A 25 5.54 -14.05 15.09
C PRO A 25 6.67 -14.89 14.44
N GLU A 26 6.39 -16.10 14.03
CA GLU A 26 7.31 -16.96 13.28
C GLU A 26 7.56 -16.45 11.85
N HIS A 27 6.65 -15.66 11.30
CA HIS A 27 6.74 -15.08 9.95
C HIS A 27 7.07 -13.59 9.97
N ILE A 28 6.44 -12.83 10.88
CA ILE A 28 6.61 -11.38 10.99
C ILE A 28 7.14 -11.03 12.39
N SER A 29 8.36 -10.50 12.43
CA SER A 29 9.00 -10.09 13.69
C SER A 29 8.64 -8.67 14.10
N GLU A 30 8.35 -7.80 13.14
CA GLU A 30 8.08 -6.38 13.37
C GLU A 30 7.17 -5.81 12.28
N VAL A 31 6.37 -4.82 12.64
CA VAL A 31 5.58 -4.02 11.70
C VAL A 31 6.01 -2.56 11.79
N ILE A 32 6.24 -1.93 10.64
CA ILE A 32 6.52 -0.49 10.52
C ILE A 32 5.44 0.12 9.62
N VAL A 33 4.77 1.15 10.08
CA VAL A 33 3.71 1.83 9.34
C VAL A 33 4.14 3.22 8.88
N LEU A 34 3.81 3.58 7.65
CA LEU A 34 3.91 4.93 7.11
C LEU A 34 2.50 5.53 7.03
N ASP A 35 2.27 6.62 7.78
CA ASP A 35 0.99 7.32 7.80
C ASP A 35 1.21 8.80 8.12
N PRO A 36 0.46 9.75 7.52
CA PRO A 36 0.60 11.17 7.85
C PRO A 36 0.07 11.53 9.24
N THR A 37 -0.72 10.66 9.87
CA THR A 37 -1.31 10.90 11.18
C THR A 37 -0.42 10.32 12.27
N GLN A 38 0.15 11.17 13.10
CA GLN A 38 0.90 10.74 14.29
C GLN A 38 0.01 9.95 15.25
N ASN A 39 0.56 8.89 15.86
CA ASN A 39 -0.19 7.96 16.70
C ASN A 39 -1.42 7.37 15.98
N CYS A 40 -1.24 6.98 14.72
CA CYS A 40 -2.27 6.36 13.91
C CYS A 40 -2.79 5.03 14.53
N PRO A 41 -3.94 4.51 14.12
CA PRO A 41 -4.50 3.27 14.67
C PRO A 41 -3.52 2.09 14.64
N ALA A 42 -2.77 1.89 13.55
CA ALA A 42 -1.78 0.81 13.45
C ALA A 42 -0.64 0.95 14.46
N SER A 43 -0.16 2.19 14.69
CA SER A 43 0.86 2.49 15.69
C SER A 43 0.34 2.15 17.10
N LYS A 44 -0.90 2.49 17.44
CA LYS A 44 -1.53 2.11 18.71
C LYS A 44 -1.70 0.60 18.87
N ALA A 45 -1.79 -0.15 17.77
CA ALA A 45 -1.80 -1.61 17.78
C ALA A 45 -0.39 -2.22 17.94
N GLY A 46 0.66 -1.41 17.94
CA GLY A 46 2.05 -1.80 18.21
C GLY A 46 2.98 -1.79 17.00
N ALA A 47 2.58 -1.22 15.85
CA ALA A 47 3.50 -0.93 14.76
C ALA A 47 4.42 0.23 15.14
N LYS A 48 5.69 0.19 14.71
CA LYS A 48 6.54 1.37 14.69
C LYS A 48 6.04 2.34 13.63
N GLU A 49 6.22 3.64 13.83
CA GLU A 49 5.61 4.66 12.98
C GLU A 49 6.66 5.50 12.26
N ILE A 50 6.45 5.73 10.97
CA ILE A 50 7.07 6.79 10.18
C ILE A 50 5.94 7.77 9.84
N THR A 51 6.00 8.99 10.39
CA THR A 51 4.96 10.01 10.15
C THR A 51 5.32 10.85 8.95
N ALA A 52 4.69 10.59 7.81
CA ALA A 52 4.89 11.33 6.56
C ALA A 52 3.73 11.07 5.59
N ASP A 53 3.62 11.91 4.55
CA ASP A 53 2.65 11.71 3.47
C ASP A 53 2.88 10.38 2.74
N PHE A 54 1.81 9.75 2.28
CA PHE A 54 1.84 8.49 1.53
C PHE A 54 2.62 8.56 0.21
N LYS A 55 2.90 9.77 -0.29
CA LYS A 55 3.66 10.02 -1.53
C LYS A 55 5.08 10.49 -1.28
N ASP A 56 5.47 10.69 -0.02
CA ASP A 56 6.80 11.16 0.33
C ASP A 56 7.85 10.13 -0.07
N GLU A 57 8.67 10.46 -1.08
CA GLU A 57 9.69 9.57 -1.64
C GLU A 57 10.77 9.20 -0.62
N ILE A 58 11.13 10.14 0.27
CA ILE A 58 12.16 9.91 1.29
C ILE A 58 11.63 8.92 2.33
N ALA A 59 10.41 9.16 2.82
CA ALA A 59 9.79 8.28 3.82
C ALA A 59 9.51 6.87 3.29
N ILE A 60 9.06 6.76 2.03
CA ILE A 60 8.87 5.45 1.36
C ILE A 60 10.20 4.73 1.20
N SER A 61 11.27 5.45 0.83
CA SER A 61 12.61 4.88 0.71
C SER A 61 13.15 4.42 2.06
N GLU A 62 12.94 5.20 3.13
CA GLU A 62 13.28 4.83 4.50
C GLU A 62 12.53 3.55 4.94
N LEU A 63 11.24 3.45 4.62
CA LEU A 63 10.45 2.26 4.89
C LEU A 63 11.04 1.03 4.16
N ALA A 64 11.39 1.18 2.88
CA ALA A 64 11.97 0.11 2.07
C ALA A 64 13.35 -0.35 2.56
N GLU A 65 14.14 0.54 3.17
CA GLU A 65 15.44 0.18 3.75
C GLU A 65 15.32 -0.61 5.06
N LYS A 66 14.20 -0.44 5.76
CA LYS A 66 13.94 -1.08 7.06
C LYS A 66 13.13 -2.37 6.95
N CYS A 67 12.43 -2.59 5.84
CA CYS A 67 11.47 -3.67 5.68
C CYS A 67 11.90 -4.70 4.64
N ASP A 68 11.59 -5.96 4.89
CA ASP A 68 11.75 -7.03 3.91
C ASP A 68 10.59 -7.07 2.90
N ILE A 69 9.40 -6.71 3.37
CA ILE A 69 8.15 -6.73 2.60
C ILE A 69 7.41 -5.43 2.86
N ILE A 70 6.90 -4.80 1.80
CA ILE A 70 5.99 -3.66 1.90
C ILE A 70 4.64 -4.06 1.32
N THR A 71 3.58 -3.72 2.05
CA THR A 71 2.21 -3.71 1.54
C THR A 71 1.60 -2.32 1.66
N TYR A 72 0.51 -2.07 0.95
CA TYR A 72 -0.25 -0.83 1.04
C TYR A 72 -1.74 -1.15 1.17
N GLU A 73 -2.45 -0.38 1.97
CA GLU A 73 -3.90 -0.54 2.16
C GLU A 73 -4.70 0.60 1.52
N ILE A 74 -3.98 1.63 1.05
CA ILE A 74 -4.56 2.82 0.43
C ILE A 74 -4.14 2.94 -1.03
N GLU A 75 -5.01 3.49 -1.88
CA GLU A 75 -4.68 3.77 -3.29
C GLU A 75 -3.91 5.07 -3.50
N SER A 76 -3.75 5.92 -2.48
CA SER A 76 -3.10 7.24 -2.59
C SER A 76 -1.57 7.18 -2.58
N GLY A 77 -0.96 6.00 -2.55
CA GLY A 77 0.48 5.81 -2.52
C GLY A 77 1.20 6.25 -3.81
N ASN A 78 2.52 6.27 -3.77
CA ASN A 78 3.38 6.61 -4.91
C ASN A 78 3.85 5.35 -5.63
N SER A 79 3.08 4.89 -6.62
CA SER A 79 3.37 3.67 -7.38
C SER A 79 4.71 3.73 -8.12
N GLU A 80 5.15 4.91 -8.57
CA GLU A 80 6.39 5.08 -9.30
C GLU A 80 7.63 4.95 -8.39
N VAL A 81 7.56 5.50 -7.19
CA VAL A 81 8.62 5.32 -6.18
C VAL A 81 8.69 3.86 -5.75
N LEU A 82 7.55 3.24 -5.44
CA LEU A 82 7.49 1.82 -5.10
C LEU A 82 8.09 0.94 -6.21
N LYS A 83 7.81 1.25 -7.48
CA LYS A 83 8.38 0.51 -8.62
C LYS A 83 9.91 0.52 -8.63
N LYS A 84 10.52 1.66 -8.33
CA LYS A 84 11.99 1.78 -8.23
C LYS A 84 12.58 0.96 -7.08
N LEU A 85 11.80 0.71 -6.04
CA LEU A 85 12.23 0.03 -4.82
C LEU A 85 12.04 -1.49 -4.84
N GLU A 86 11.41 -2.06 -5.88
CA GLU A 86 11.24 -3.52 -6.02
C GLU A 86 12.56 -4.31 -6.02
N SER A 87 13.68 -3.64 -6.33
CA SER A 87 15.02 -4.27 -6.23
C SER A 87 15.57 -4.32 -4.81
N LYS A 88 15.00 -3.56 -3.88
CA LYS A 88 15.46 -3.46 -2.48
C LYS A 88 14.63 -4.30 -1.52
N CYS A 89 13.32 -4.34 -1.72
CA CYS A 89 12.41 -5.10 -0.88
C CYS A 89 11.27 -5.70 -1.72
N THR A 90 10.60 -6.70 -1.19
CA THR A 90 9.40 -7.26 -1.82
C THR A 90 8.22 -6.32 -1.62
N ILE A 91 7.56 -5.92 -2.71
CA ILE A 91 6.35 -5.09 -2.65
C ILE A 91 5.16 -5.91 -3.14
N ASN A 92 4.17 -6.09 -2.29
CA ASN A 92 2.98 -6.91 -2.59
C ASN A 92 1.71 -6.28 -2.00
N PRO A 93 0.68 -6.00 -2.81
CA PRO A 93 0.60 -6.21 -4.27
C PRO A 93 1.64 -5.40 -5.06
N SER A 94 1.87 -5.74 -6.34
CA SER A 94 2.89 -5.06 -7.15
C SER A 94 2.57 -3.57 -7.34
N PRO A 95 3.57 -2.69 -7.50
CA PRO A 95 3.34 -1.28 -7.83
C PRO A 95 2.55 -1.06 -9.13
N ASP A 96 2.65 -1.97 -10.08
CA ASP A 96 1.85 -1.93 -11.31
C ASP A 96 0.35 -2.14 -11.01
N THR A 97 0.02 -3.00 -10.04
CA THR A 97 -1.35 -3.14 -9.53
C THR A 97 -1.85 -1.83 -8.93
N LEU A 98 -1.04 -1.18 -8.08
CA LEU A 98 -1.38 0.12 -7.50
C LEU A 98 -1.67 1.16 -8.59
N LYS A 99 -0.83 1.25 -9.60
CA LYS A 99 -0.99 2.18 -10.73
C LYS A 99 -2.33 1.98 -11.44
N ILE A 100 -2.74 0.73 -11.66
CA ILE A 100 -4.03 0.41 -12.31
C ILE A 100 -5.21 0.84 -11.43
N ILE A 101 -5.18 0.54 -10.14
CA ILE A 101 -6.32 0.83 -9.25
C ILE A 101 -6.46 2.32 -8.91
N GLN A 102 -5.42 3.12 -9.10
CA GLN A 102 -5.44 4.56 -8.90
C GLN A 102 -6.35 5.30 -9.89
N ASP A 103 -6.54 4.75 -11.07
CA ASP A 103 -7.46 5.25 -12.09
C ASP A 103 -8.63 4.28 -12.27
N LYS A 104 -9.83 4.71 -11.89
CA LYS A 104 -11.03 3.85 -11.93
C LYS A 104 -11.43 3.44 -13.36
N LEU A 105 -11.13 4.28 -14.35
CA LEU A 105 -11.36 3.95 -15.75
C LEU A 105 -10.38 2.88 -16.23
N GLU A 106 -9.10 3.06 -15.95
CA GLU A 106 -8.06 2.08 -16.30
C GLU A 106 -8.28 0.75 -15.57
N GLN A 107 -8.69 0.79 -14.30
CA GLN A 107 -9.06 -0.42 -13.55
C GLN A 107 -10.21 -1.18 -14.25
N LYS A 108 -11.28 -0.48 -14.65
CA LYS A 108 -12.41 -1.11 -15.35
C LYS A 108 -12.02 -1.64 -16.73
N LYS A 109 -11.24 -0.88 -17.51
CA LYS A 109 -10.70 -1.34 -18.80
C LYS A 109 -9.84 -2.60 -18.62
N PHE A 110 -8.97 -2.62 -17.61
CA PHE A 110 -8.12 -3.78 -17.30
C PHE A 110 -8.96 -5.02 -16.95
N LEU A 111 -9.95 -4.88 -16.08
CA LEU A 111 -10.83 -5.99 -15.68
C LEU A 111 -11.61 -6.53 -16.87
N THR A 112 -12.19 -5.65 -17.69
CA THR A 112 -12.93 -6.03 -18.90
C THR A 112 -12.03 -6.78 -19.89
N LYS A 113 -10.82 -6.30 -20.14
CA LYS A 113 -9.84 -6.94 -21.02
C LYS A 113 -9.48 -8.36 -20.56
N ASN A 114 -9.52 -8.60 -19.25
CA ASN A 114 -9.23 -9.91 -18.65
C ASN A 114 -10.50 -10.77 -18.44
N ASN A 115 -11.62 -10.41 -19.07
CA ASN A 115 -12.91 -11.13 -18.98
C ASN A 115 -13.47 -11.21 -17.54
N ILE A 116 -13.14 -10.23 -16.70
CA ILE A 116 -13.70 -10.09 -15.36
C ILE A 116 -14.94 -9.19 -15.48
N GLN A 117 -16.06 -9.66 -14.97
CA GLN A 117 -17.33 -8.94 -15.02
C GLN A 117 -17.26 -7.66 -14.20
N VAL A 118 -17.64 -6.53 -14.80
CA VAL A 118 -17.74 -5.22 -14.17
C VAL A 118 -19.09 -4.59 -14.45
N ALA A 119 -19.51 -3.65 -13.60
CA ALA A 119 -20.68 -2.83 -13.91
C ALA A 119 -20.43 -2.01 -15.19
N GLU A 120 -21.49 -1.74 -15.94
CA GLU A 120 -21.43 -0.86 -17.11
C GLU A 120 -20.82 0.49 -16.74
N PHE A 121 -19.99 1.04 -17.61
CA PHE A 121 -19.31 2.31 -17.40
C PHE A 121 -19.11 3.06 -18.72
N ALA A 122 -18.93 4.36 -18.61
CA ALA A 122 -18.58 5.22 -19.75
C ALA A 122 -17.43 6.13 -19.33
N GLU A 123 -16.54 6.41 -20.28
CA GLU A 123 -15.51 7.44 -20.15
C GLU A 123 -16.13 8.82 -20.40
N VAL A 124 -15.93 9.75 -19.48
CA VAL A 124 -16.41 11.13 -19.59
C VAL A 124 -15.20 12.07 -19.57
N ASN A 125 -15.00 12.80 -20.67
CA ASN A 125 -13.86 13.70 -20.84
C ASN A 125 -14.24 15.19 -20.72
N LYS A 126 -15.53 15.51 -20.80
CA LYS A 126 -16.07 16.89 -20.74
C LYS A 126 -17.35 16.91 -19.92
N LEU A 127 -17.65 18.09 -19.35
CA LEU A 127 -18.86 18.32 -18.55
C LEU A 127 -20.17 18.09 -19.31
N ASP A 128 -20.14 18.22 -20.65
CA ASP A 128 -21.33 18.12 -21.52
C ASP A 128 -21.54 16.71 -22.10
N GLU A 129 -20.74 15.75 -21.67
CA GLU A 129 -20.85 14.31 -22.00
C GLU A 129 -21.60 13.56 -20.89
#